data_727aafa903b0056f6b6c0fb502466942
#
_entry.id   727aafa903b0056f6b6c0fb502466942
#
_cell.length_a   1.000
_cell.length_b   1.000
_cell.length_c   1.000
_cell.angle_alpha   90.00
_cell.angle_beta   90.00
_cell.angle_gamma   90.00
#
_symmetry.space_group_name_H-M   'P 1'
#
loop_
_entity.id
_entity.type
_entity.pdbx_description
1 polymer ?
#
loop_
_entity_poly.entity_id
_entity_poly.type
_entity_poly.pdbx_seq_one_letter_code
_entity_poly.pdbx_strand_id
1 'polypeptide(L)'
;KSDKESCPAEGESYEANKKEARIVRVYVEYQSESSKSLINEIRVLGTPSGTPVQETPAVQVEDFKDSKYNVTVTDQDTINEVKGIIERRIGAAYKDWFTFELADAENGYDYYDLSQSNGKIHIKGNNGVSLATGLNYYLKYFCNVNISQVGDQVSMPESIVPVEGTVHKETTFPVRYSYNYCTLSYSMAFWGEEEWRNELDWLALNGVNVVLDATAQEEVWRRFLTELGYTHQEVKDFIAGPAYYAWAYMANLSGYGGPVHDTWFTERTELARKNQ
;
A
#
# COMPACT_ATOMS: atom_id res chain seq x y z
N LYS A 1 15.02 -12.76 -35.49
CA LYS A 1 15.70 -13.46 -34.38
C LYS A 1 17.13 -12.94 -34.29
N SER A 2 17.58 -12.56 -33.10
CA SER A 2 18.99 -12.28 -32.83
C SER A 2 19.59 -13.49 -32.13
N ASP A 3 20.71 -13.99 -32.68
CA ASP A 3 21.45 -15.11 -32.11
C ASP A 3 22.77 -14.63 -31.49
N LYS A 4 22.87 -13.32 -31.17
CA LYS A 4 24.09 -12.71 -30.66
C LYS A 4 24.15 -12.74 -29.14
N GLU A 5 25.33 -13.03 -28.64
CA GLU A 5 25.62 -13.04 -27.18
C GLU A 5 25.67 -11.62 -26.58
N SER A 6 25.88 -10.60 -27.40
CA SER A 6 25.88 -9.18 -26.98
C SER A 6 25.29 -8.28 -28.03
N CYS A 7 24.60 -7.23 -27.62
CA CYS A 7 24.11 -6.17 -28.50
C CYS A 7 25.20 -5.10 -28.68
N PRO A 8 25.50 -4.62 -29.92
CA PRO A 8 26.41 -3.52 -30.13
C PRO A 8 25.86 -2.23 -29.52
N ALA A 9 26.74 -1.27 -29.25
CA ALA A 9 26.36 0.00 -28.60
C ALA A 9 25.33 0.80 -29.40
N GLU A 10 25.36 0.71 -30.75
CA GLU A 10 24.40 1.30 -31.66
C GLU A 10 23.06 0.56 -31.74
N GLY A 11 22.93 -0.59 -31.09
CA GLY A 11 21.75 -1.43 -31.16
C GLY A 11 21.68 -2.32 -32.39
N GLU A 12 20.63 -3.13 -32.49
CA GLU A 12 20.32 -3.96 -33.65
C GLU A 12 19.02 -3.50 -34.31
N SER A 13 18.99 -3.52 -35.64
CA SER A 13 17.82 -3.16 -36.43
C SER A 13 17.29 -4.37 -37.20
N TYR A 14 15.99 -4.57 -37.17
CA TYR A 14 15.29 -5.62 -37.91
C TYR A 14 14.22 -5.01 -38.80
N GLU A 15 14.17 -5.44 -40.06
CA GLU A 15 13.12 -5.00 -40.96
C GLU A 15 11.84 -5.85 -40.77
N ALA A 16 10.74 -5.19 -40.48
CA ALA A 16 9.44 -5.83 -40.31
C ALA A 16 8.67 -6.04 -41.63
N ASN A 17 9.36 -5.92 -42.80
CA ASN A 17 8.79 -6.10 -44.14
C ASN A 17 7.55 -5.23 -44.41
N LYS A 18 7.55 -3.99 -43.92
CA LYS A 18 6.47 -3.00 -44.12
C LYS A 18 5.08 -3.50 -43.74
N LYS A 19 4.97 -4.25 -42.66
CA LYS A 19 3.66 -4.72 -42.14
C LYS A 19 2.99 -3.61 -41.34
N GLU A 20 1.70 -3.47 -41.53
CA GLU A 20 0.88 -2.71 -40.60
C GLU A 20 0.75 -3.47 -39.29
N ALA A 21 1.04 -2.81 -38.17
CA ALA A 21 0.90 -3.38 -36.84
C ALA A 21 0.38 -2.31 -35.88
N ARG A 22 -0.59 -2.70 -35.06
CA ARG A 22 -1.08 -1.86 -33.97
C ARG A 22 -0.24 -2.03 -32.71
N ILE A 23 0.29 -3.23 -32.52
CA ILE A 23 1.09 -3.61 -31.36
C ILE A 23 2.35 -4.34 -31.83
N VAL A 24 3.49 -3.99 -31.28
CA VAL A 24 4.74 -4.73 -31.50
C VAL A 24 5.11 -5.42 -30.20
N ARG A 25 5.26 -6.75 -30.25
CA ARG A 25 5.71 -7.57 -29.11
C ARG A 25 7.13 -8.08 -29.39
N VAL A 26 7.98 -7.97 -28.37
CA VAL A 26 9.30 -8.58 -28.37
C VAL A 26 9.21 -9.87 -27.54
N TYR A 27 9.52 -10.99 -28.15
CA TYR A 27 9.47 -12.31 -27.52
C TYR A 27 10.88 -12.86 -27.35
N VAL A 28 11.26 -13.22 -26.13
CA VAL A 28 12.51 -13.93 -25.86
C VAL A 28 12.20 -15.41 -25.73
N GLU A 29 12.48 -16.19 -26.76
CA GLU A 29 12.15 -17.63 -26.82
C GLU A 29 13.17 -18.49 -26.08
N TYR A 30 14.43 -18.05 -25.98
CA TYR A 30 15.52 -18.84 -25.41
C TYR A 30 16.63 -17.96 -24.87
N GLN A 31 17.21 -18.38 -23.77
CA GLN A 31 18.42 -17.79 -23.15
C GLN A 31 19.40 -18.92 -22.82
N SER A 32 20.63 -18.82 -23.27
CA SER A 32 21.61 -19.94 -23.17
C SER A 32 22.27 -20.08 -21.80
N GLU A 33 22.47 -19.01 -21.04
CA GLU A 33 23.29 -19.06 -19.81
C GLU A 33 22.80 -18.17 -18.66
N SER A 34 21.81 -17.31 -18.89
CA SER A 34 21.31 -16.37 -17.88
C SER A 34 19.80 -16.41 -17.82
N SER A 35 19.25 -16.36 -16.63
CA SER A 35 17.78 -16.24 -16.43
C SER A 35 17.25 -14.84 -16.72
N LYS A 36 18.06 -13.90 -17.22
CA LYS A 36 17.67 -12.51 -17.48
C LYS A 36 18.11 -12.04 -18.84
N SER A 37 17.16 -11.45 -19.59
CA SER A 37 17.45 -10.64 -20.77
C SER A 37 17.23 -9.18 -20.41
N LEU A 38 18.19 -8.33 -20.73
CA LEU A 38 18.09 -6.88 -20.59
C LEU A 38 17.80 -6.26 -21.94
N ILE A 39 16.70 -5.54 -22.03
CA ILE A 39 16.34 -4.72 -23.19
C ILE A 39 16.35 -3.27 -22.70
N ASN A 40 17.37 -2.50 -23.12
CA ASN A 40 17.52 -1.12 -22.69
C ASN A 40 16.54 -0.18 -23.39
N GLU A 41 16.28 -0.41 -24.66
CA GLU A 41 15.40 0.41 -25.47
C GLU A 41 14.86 -0.38 -26.68
N ILE A 42 13.60 -0.16 -27.03
CA ILE A 42 12.99 -0.64 -28.26
C ILE A 42 12.48 0.59 -29.03
N ARG A 43 12.91 0.73 -30.28
CA ARG A 43 12.38 1.75 -31.18
C ARG A 43 11.66 1.09 -32.33
N VAL A 44 10.43 1.51 -32.55
CA VAL A 44 9.64 1.11 -33.71
C VAL A 44 9.65 2.27 -34.71
N LEU A 45 10.28 2.04 -35.86
CA LEU A 45 10.38 3.05 -36.93
C LEU A 45 9.40 2.70 -38.04
N GLY A 46 8.57 3.65 -38.41
CA GLY A 46 7.59 3.48 -39.49
C GLY A 46 6.81 4.75 -39.77
N THR A 47 5.98 4.69 -40.78
CA THR A 47 5.03 5.77 -41.11
C THR A 47 3.72 5.43 -40.43
N PRO A 48 3.13 6.30 -39.58
CA PRO A 48 1.81 6.07 -39.03
C PRO A 48 0.79 5.90 -40.15
N SER A 49 0.08 4.78 -40.19
CA SER A 49 -1.06 4.56 -41.09
C SER A 49 -2.34 4.65 -40.25
N GLY A 50 -3.22 5.56 -40.59
CA GLY A 50 -4.49 5.77 -39.90
C GLY A 50 -4.54 7.04 -39.03
N THR A 51 -5.67 7.22 -38.38
CA THR A 51 -5.85 8.33 -37.43
C THR A 51 -4.86 8.17 -36.29
N PRO A 52 -4.03 9.17 -36.00
CA PRO A 52 -3.16 9.11 -34.82
C PRO A 52 -4.03 8.76 -33.61
N VAL A 53 -3.58 7.81 -32.80
CA VAL A 53 -4.18 7.62 -31.49
C VAL A 53 -4.04 8.98 -30.80
N GLN A 54 -5.17 9.60 -30.50
CA GLN A 54 -5.15 10.86 -29.79
C GLN A 54 -4.41 10.58 -28.48
N GLU A 55 -3.23 11.17 -28.31
CA GLU A 55 -2.52 11.07 -27.06
C GLU A 55 -3.49 11.54 -25.98
N THR A 56 -3.84 10.65 -25.07
CA THR A 56 -4.58 11.06 -23.89
C THR A 56 -3.72 12.12 -23.23
N PRO A 57 -4.20 13.35 -23.05
CA PRO A 57 -3.39 14.38 -22.43
C PRO A 57 -2.83 13.85 -21.13
N ALA A 58 -1.53 14.00 -20.93
CA ALA A 58 -0.94 13.64 -19.65
C ALA A 58 -1.72 14.33 -18.54
N VAL A 59 -2.31 13.53 -17.64
CA VAL A 59 -3.07 14.07 -16.51
C VAL A 59 -2.15 15.01 -15.75
N GLN A 60 -2.52 16.27 -15.65
CA GLN A 60 -1.74 17.25 -14.93
C GLN A 60 -1.85 16.93 -13.44
N VAL A 61 -0.74 17.05 -12.69
CA VAL A 61 -0.74 16.78 -11.23
C VAL A 61 -1.77 17.63 -10.50
N GLU A 62 -2.12 18.80 -11.04
CA GLU A 62 -3.16 19.68 -10.50
C GLU A 62 -4.57 19.09 -10.59
N ASP A 63 -4.82 18.21 -11.56
CA ASP A 63 -6.11 17.54 -11.74
C ASP A 63 -6.41 16.57 -10.59
N PHE A 64 -5.37 16.11 -9.88
CA PHE A 64 -5.55 15.25 -8.70
C PHE A 64 -5.98 16.01 -7.45
N LYS A 65 -5.73 17.31 -7.34
CA LYS A 65 -6.10 18.13 -6.18
C LYS A 65 -7.60 18.23 -6.01
N ASP A 66 -8.33 18.27 -7.13
CA ASP A 66 -9.80 18.37 -7.16
C ASP A 66 -10.47 17.01 -7.40
N SER A 67 -9.72 15.92 -7.26
CA SER A 67 -10.26 14.57 -7.43
C SER A 67 -11.37 14.33 -6.41
N LYS A 68 -12.48 13.73 -6.87
CA LYS A 68 -13.57 13.25 -5.98
C LYS A 68 -13.10 12.20 -4.95
N TYR A 69 -11.88 11.72 -5.07
CA TYR A 69 -11.25 10.79 -4.14
C TYR A 69 -10.40 11.50 -3.07
N ASN A 70 -10.23 12.83 -3.18
CA ASN A 70 -9.60 13.62 -2.12
C ASN A 70 -10.58 13.72 -0.96
N VAL A 71 -10.28 13.07 0.12
CA VAL A 71 -11.06 13.10 1.36
C VAL A 71 -10.45 14.15 2.27
N THR A 72 -11.25 15.09 2.73
CA THR A 72 -10.84 16.00 3.81
C THR A 72 -11.09 15.30 5.14
N VAL A 73 -10.01 14.98 5.83
CA VAL A 73 -10.06 14.37 7.16
C VAL A 73 -10.03 15.48 8.20
N THR A 74 -11.00 15.50 9.10
CA THR A 74 -11.05 16.43 10.23
C THR A 74 -10.35 15.84 11.46
N ASP A 75 -10.00 16.70 12.43
CA ASP A 75 -9.47 16.27 13.73
C ASP A 75 -10.42 15.27 14.41
N GLN A 76 -11.73 15.51 14.29
CA GLN A 76 -12.72 14.61 14.87
C GLN A 76 -12.74 13.24 14.19
N ASP A 77 -12.55 13.17 12.88
CA ASP A 77 -12.45 11.90 12.15
C ASP A 77 -11.21 11.13 12.63
N THR A 78 -10.08 11.82 12.75
CA THR A 78 -8.83 11.23 13.30
C THR A 78 -9.03 10.68 14.71
N ILE A 79 -9.67 11.44 15.60
CA ILE A 79 -9.97 10.99 16.97
C ILE A 79 -10.93 9.80 16.96
N ASN A 80 -11.93 9.81 16.08
CA ASN A 80 -12.90 8.72 15.95
C ASN A 80 -12.21 7.43 15.50
N GLU A 81 -11.25 7.51 14.57
CA GLU A 81 -10.47 6.32 14.14
C GLU A 81 -9.62 5.76 15.28
N VAL A 82 -8.96 6.60 16.08
CA VAL A 82 -8.22 6.12 17.26
C VAL A 82 -9.16 5.46 18.28
N LYS A 83 -10.36 6.01 18.49
CA LYS A 83 -11.40 5.36 19.30
C LYS A 83 -11.90 4.05 18.68
N GLY A 84 -11.90 3.95 17.36
CA GLY A 84 -12.19 2.72 16.62
C GLY A 84 -11.16 1.62 16.92
N ILE A 85 -9.87 1.96 17.02
CA ILE A 85 -8.81 1.03 17.44
C ILE A 85 -9.13 0.46 18.85
N ILE A 86 -9.53 1.30 19.80
CA ILE A 86 -9.91 0.85 21.14
C ILE A 86 -11.02 -0.20 21.05
N GLU A 87 -12.08 0.11 20.30
CA GLU A 87 -13.21 -0.77 20.16
C GLU A 87 -12.85 -2.14 19.59
N ARG A 88 -12.05 -2.14 18.52
CA ARG A 88 -11.63 -3.34 17.81
C ARG A 88 -10.64 -4.20 18.60
N ARG A 89 -9.71 -3.56 19.33
CA ARG A 89 -8.57 -4.28 19.94
C ARG A 89 -8.74 -4.59 21.41
N ILE A 90 -9.46 -3.77 22.15
CA ILE A 90 -9.65 -3.98 23.60
C ILE A 90 -11.12 -3.96 24.05
N GLY A 91 -12.03 -3.53 23.19
CA GLY A 91 -13.47 -3.53 23.42
C GLY A 91 -14.09 -2.16 23.66
N ALA A 92 -15.32 -1.99 23.20
CA ALA A 92 -16.06 -0.73 23.24
C ALA A 92 -16.24 -0.14 24.64
N ALA A 93 -16.30 -0.99 25.67
CA ALA A 93 -16.47 -0.59 27.07
C ALA A 93 -15.34 0.32 27.60
N TYR A 94 -14.16 0.26 26.97
CA TYR A 94 -12.99 1.03 27.39
C TYR A 94 -12.85 2.37 26.67
N LYS A 95 -13.70 2.70 25.70
CA LYS A 95 -13.64 3.98 24.96
C LYS A 95 -13.70 5.20 25.90
N ASP A 96 -14.52 5.12 26.95
CA ASP A 96 -14.71 6.21 27.89
C ASP A 96 -13.56 6.38 28.89
N TRP A 97 -12.59 5.48 28.89
CA TRP A 97 -11.37 5.65 29.69
C TRP A 97 -10.44 6.70 29.12
N PHE A 98 -10.59 7.05 27.84
CA PHE A 98 -9.65 7.88 27.10
C PHE A 98 -10.30 9.16 26.57
N THR A 99 -9.49 10.20 26.58
CA THR A 99 -9.73 11.46 25.84
C THR A 99 -8.54 11.76 24.97
N PHE A 100 -8.79 12.34 23.79
CA PHE A 100 -7.76 12.61 22.79
C PHE A 100 -7.78 14.07 22.40
N GLU A 101 -6.59 14.64 22.15
CA GLU A 101 -6.39 16.00 21.66
C GLU A 101 -5.35 16.01 20.55
N LEU A 102 -5.68 16.67 19.44
CA LEU A 102 -4.71 16.97 18.39
C LEU A 102 -4.16 18.39 18.61
N ALA A 103 -2.84 18.53 18.54
CA ALA A 103 -2.16 19.80 18.63
C ALA A 103 -0.83 19.77 17.90
N ASP A 104 -0.50 20.86 17.22
CA ASP A 104 0.74 20.97 16.45
C ASP A 104 1.99 20.71 17.30
N ALA A 105 3.00 20.12 16.69
CA ALA A 105 4.30 19.94 17.32
C ALA A 105 5.12 21.23 17.25
N GLU A 106 5.69 21.67 18.37
CA GLU A 106 6.50 22.89 18.43
C GLU A 106 7.78 22.78 17.60
N ASN A 107 8.38 21.60 17.53
CA ASN A 107 9.63 21.33 16.83
C ASN A 107 9.46 20.59 15.49
N GLY A 108 8.21 20.28 15.10
CA GLY A 108 7.88 19.54 13.88
C GLY A 108 8.12 18.04 13.97
N TYR A 109 8.42 17.47 15.14
CA TYR A 109 8.54 16.04 15.36
C TYR A 109 7.22 15.42 15.79
N ASP A 110 7.00 14.18 15.42
CA ASP A 110 5.85 13.42 15.91
C ASP A 110 6.03 13.15 17.43
N TYR A 111 4.99 13.48 18.18
CA TYR A 111 5.00 13.34 19.65
C TYR A 111 3.66 12.90 20.20
N TYR A 112 3.69 12.39 21.43
CA TYR A 112 2.51 12.31 22.29
C TYR A 112 2.84 12.67 23.73
N ASP A 113 1.83 13.24 24.39
CA ASP A 113 1.76 13.43 25.83
C ASP A 113 0.69 12.52 26.40
N LEU A 114 1.04 11.74 27.40
CA LEU A 114 0.13 10.88 28.14
C LEU A 114 0.00 11.39 29.56
N SER A 115 -1.20 11.68 30.01
CA SER A 115 -1.50 12.19 31.34
C SER A 115 -2.85 11.68 31.83
N GLN A 116 -3.20 12.03 33.07
CA GLN A 116 -4.54 11.76 33.60
C GLN A 116 -5.26 13.07 33.90
N SER A 117 -6.49 13.20 33.40
CA SER A 117 -7.33 14.37 33.61
C SER A 117 -8.80 13.96 33.81
N ASN A 118 -9.46 14.52 34.81
CA ASN A 118 -10.87 14.26 35.11
C ASN A 118 -11.22 12.76 35.25
N GLY A 119 -10.32 11.98 35.82
CA GLY A 119 -10.52 10.54 35.99
C GLY A 119 -10.35 9.70 34.72
N LYS A 120 -9.90 10.30 33.61
CA LYS A 120 -9.64 9.64 32.34
C LYS A 120 -8.18 9.77 31.94
N ILE A 121 -7.72 8.86 31.11
CA ILE A 121 -6.42 8.96 30.45
C ILE A 121 -6.54 9.96 29.30
N HIS A 122 -5.71 10.97 29.32
CA HIS A 122 -5.64 12.00 28.30
C HIS A 122 -4.40 11.81 27.44
N ILE A 123 -4.60 11.68 26.12
CA ILE A 123 -3.53 11.51 25.16
C ILE A 123 -3.61 12.67 24.16
N LYS A 124 -2.54 13.46 24.12
CA LYS A 124 -2.35 14.56 23.19
C LYS A 124 -1.23 14.21 22.21
N GLY A 125 -1.37 14.59 20.95
CA GLY A 125 -0.37 14.32 19.91
C GLY A 125 -0.62 15.13 18.66
N ASN A 126 0.31 15.12 17.72
CA ASN A 126 0.20 15.94 16.51
C ASN A 126 -0.49 15.25 15.33
N ASN A 127 -0.74 13.96 15.42
CA ASN A 127 -1.46 13.20 14.39
C ASN A 127 -2.06 11.90 14.96
N GLY A 128 -2.86 11.20 14.15
CA GLY A 128 -3.54 9.97 14.57
C GLY A 128 -2.60 8.85 14.98
N VAL A 129 -1.46 8.69 14.30
CA VAL A 129 -0.44 7.69 14.64
C VAL A 129 0.21 8.00 15.99
N SER A 130 0.48 9.28 16.26
CA SER A 130 0.98 9.72 17.56
C SER A 130 0.00 9.40 18.69
N LEU A 131 -1.30 9.68 18.49
CA LEU A 131 -2.35 9.34 19.47
C LEU A 131 -2.45 7.82 19.68
N ALA A 132 -2.43 7.03 18.60
CA ALA A 132 -2.45 5.57 18.67
C ALA A 132 -1.23 4.99 19.38
N THR A 133 -0.04 5.57 19.13
CA THR A 133 1.20 5.16 19.81
C THR A 133 1.15 5.49 21.32
N GLY A 134 0.60 6.65 21.68
CA GLY A 134 0.35 7.01 23.08
C GLY A 134 -0.63 6.05 23.77
N LEU A 135 -1.69 5.65 23.07
CA LEU A 135 -2.64 4.62 23.54
C LEU A 135 -1.90 3.29 23.79
N ASN A 136 -1.12 2.82 22.81
CA ASN A 136 -0.37 1.56 22.95
C ASN A 136 0.63 1.62 24.11
N TYR A 137 1.28 2.79 24.31
CA TYR A 137 2.19 2.99 25.45
C TYR A 137 1.46 2.78 26.78
N TYR A 138 0.27 3.37 26.95
CA TYR A 138 -0.55 3.17 28.15
C TYR A 138 -0.96 1.70 28.31
N LEU A 139 -1.47 1.07 27.27
CA LEU A 139 -1.87 -0.31 27.29
C LEU A 139 -0.72 -1.23 27.69
N LYS A 140 0.43 -1.05 27.09
CA LYS A 140 1.61 -1.90 27.28
C LYS A 140 2.27 -1.70 28.66
N TYR A 141 2.51 -0.45 29.05
CA TYR A 141 3.35 -0.16 30.23
C TYR A 141 2.59 0.09 31.51
N PHE A 142 1.30 0.39 31.43
CA PHE A 142 0.43 0.57 32.60
C PHE A 142 -0.55 -0.57 32.78
N CYS A 143 -1.15 -1.06 31.71
CA CYS A 143 -2.16 -2.12 31.77
C CYS A 143 -1.60 -3.53 31.57
N ASN A 144 -0.32 -3.69 31.19
CA ASN A 144 0.28 -4.98 30.78
C ASN A 144 -0.47 -5.70 29.66
N VAL A 145 -1.09 -4.93 28.76
CA VAL A 145 -1.78 -5.41 27.56
C VAL A 145 -0.80 -5.39 26.40
N ASN A 146 -0.74 -6.48 25.65
CA ASN A 146 0.08 -6.58 24.46
C ASN A 146 -0.78 -6.86 23.23
N ILE A 147 -0.72 -5.96 22.25
CA ILE A 147 -1.38 -6.11 20.94
C ILE A 147 -0.30 -6.45 19.92
N SER A 148 -0.43 -7.57 19.23
CA SER A 148 0.56 -8.06 18.28
C SER A 148 -0.06 -8.62 17.01
N GLN A 149 0.77 -8.75 15.96
CA GLN A 149 0.35 -9.35 14.69
C GLN A 149 -0.05 -10.83 14.78
N VAL A 150 0.48 -11.54 15.78
CA VAL A 150 0.29 -13.00 15.91
C VAL A 150 -0.68 -13.38 17.02
N GLY A 151 -1.25 -12.41 17.70
CA GLY A 151 -2.26 -12.62 18.74
C GLY A 151 -2.15 -11.58 19.85
N ASP A 152 -3.30 -11.13 20.31
CA ASP A 152 -3.42 -10.13 21.34
C ASP A 152 -3.51 -10.79 22.72
N GLN A 153 -2.84 -10.19 23.69
CA GLN A 153 -2.96 -10.53 25.12
C GLN A 153 -3.67 -9.36 25.81
N VAL A 154 -5.00 -9.40 25.76
CA VAL A 154 -5.84 -8.34 26.31
C VAL A 154 -6.46 -8.82 27.61
N SER A 155 -5.89 -8.37 28.72
CA SER A 155 -6.48 -8.52 30.07
C SER A 155 -6.48 -7.13 30.72
N MET A 156 -7.54 -6.38 30.44
CA MET A 156 -7.68 -5.02 30.96
C MET A 156 -7.83 -5.05 32.48
N PRO A 157 -7.23 -4.08 33.19
CA PRO A 157 -7.43 -3.93 34.65
C PRO A 157 -8.89 -3.55 34.94
N GLU A 158 -9.35 -3.81 36.17
CA GLU A 158 -10.72 -3.50 36.61
C GLU A 158 -11.02 -1.99 36.63
N SER A 159 -10.00 -1.17 36.75
CA SER A 159 -10.10 0.30 36.77
C SER A 159 -8.90 0.93 36.08
N ILE A 160 -9.05 2.22 35.74
CA ILE A 160 -7.98 3.02 35.13
C ILE A 160 -6.73 2.99 36.03
N VAL A 161 -5.59 2.59 35.48
CA VAL A 161 -4.30 2.64 36.15
C VAL A 161 -3.79 4.09 36.08
N PRO A 162 -3.47 4.72 37.24
CA PRO A 162 -3.08 6.14 37.26
C PRO A 162 -1.80 6.42 36.50
N VAL A 163 -1.75 7.60 35.88
CA VAL A 163 -0.54 8.16 35.30
C VAL A 163 -0.14 9.38 36.14
N GLU A 164 1.02 9.29 36.78
CA GLU A 164 1.57 10.40 37.57
C GLU A 164 2.28 11.41 36.66
N GLY A 165 1.83 12.66 36.68
CA GLY A 165 2.38 13.73 35.85
C GLY A 165 2.06 13.53 34.35
N THR A 166 3.01 13.88 33.50
CA THR A 166 2.91 13.73 32.06
C THR A 166 4.07 12.89 31.52
N VAL A 167 3.77 11.85 30.78
CA VAL A 167 4.76 11.08 30.02
C VAL A 167 4.82 11.67 28.62
N HIS A 168 5.90 12.38 28.32
CA HIS A 168 6.20 12.92 27.00
C HIS A 168 7.09 11.97 26.22
N LYS A 169 6.74 11.70 24.96
CA LYS A 169 7.57 10.95 24.00
C LYS A 169 7.51 11.64 22.64
N GLU A 170 8.65 11.71 21.99
CA GLU A 170 8.77 12.21 20.62
C GLU A 170 9.73 11.35 19.79
N THR A 171 9.67 11.48 18.47
CA THR A 171 10.59 10.83 17.56
C THR A 171 11.10 11.80 16.50
N THR A 172 12.41 11.77 16.27
CA THR A 172 13.07 12.55 15.22
C THR A 172 13.01 11.90 13.83
N PHE A 173 12.43 10.70 13.73
CA PHE A 173 12.26 9.99 12.46
C PHE A 173 10.94 10.40 11.80
N PRO A 174 10.95 11.24 10.75
CA PRO A 174 9.73 11.70 10.09
C PRO A 174 9.04 10.58 9.30
N VAL A 175 9.79 9.58 8.85
CA VAL A 175 9.27 8.45 8.09
C VAL A 175 9.57 7.16 8.85
N ARG A 176 8.52 6.44 9.21
CA ARG A 176 8.56 5.12 9.84
C ARG A 176 7.79 4.16 8.96
N TYR A 177 8.54 3.58 8.01
CA TYR A 177 8.02 2.83 6.88
C TYR A 177 7.95 1.34 7.17
N SER A 178 6.89 0.71 6.71
CA SER A 178 6.73 -0.75 6.77
C SER A 178 6.37 -1.35 5.42
N TYR A 179 6.87 -2.56 5.24
CA TYR A 179 6.67 -3.50 4.14
C TYR A 179 7.47 -3.21 2.88
N ASN A 180 7.63 -4.28 2.11
CA ASN A 180 8.16 -4.31 0.76
C ASN A 180 7.22 -5.13 -0.13
N TYR A 181 7.53 -5.24 -1.41
CA TYR A 181 6.72 -6.03 -2.36
C TYR A 181 6.45 -7.46 -1.92
N CYS A 182 7.49 -8.12 -1.38
CA CYS A 182 7.41 -9.53 -1.08
C CYS A 182 6.35 -9.85 -0.04
N THR A 183 6.19 -8.99 0.96
CA THR A 183 5.21 -9.17 2.02
C THR A 183 3.79 -9.35 1.48
N LEU A 184 3.42 -8.58 0.44
CA LEU A 184 2.13 -8.70 -0.22
C LEU A 184 1.88 -10.12 -0.76
N SER A 185 2.90 -10.77 -1.33
CA SER A 185 2.77 -12.10 -1.94
C SER A 185 3.02 -13.26 -0.97
N TYR A 186 3.41 -12.99 0.26
CA TYR A 186 3.53 -13.99 1.32
C TYR A 186 2.31 -13.96 2.24
N SER A 187 2.39 -13.16 3.29
CA SER A 187 1.35 -13.11 4.32
C SER A 187 0.06 -12.48 3.83
N MET A 188 0.14 -11.48 2.95
CA MET A 188 -0.98 -10.60 2.57
C MET A 188 -1.69 -11.00 1.28
N ALA A 189 -1.26 -12.10 0.60
CA ALA A 189 -1.73 -12.45 -0.74
C ALA A 189 -3.27 -12.56 -0.85
N PHE A 190 -3.92 -13.03 0.22
CA PHE A 190 -5.36 -13.28 0.26
C PHE A 190 -6.07 -12.48 1.36
N TRP A 191 -5.41 -11.48 1.94
CA TRP A 191 -6.02 -10.67 2.98
C TRP A 191 -7.26 -9.93 2.45
N GLY A 192 -8.30 -9.95 3.27
CA GLY A 192 -9.50 -9.16 3.12
C GLY A 192 -9.46 -7.90 3.99
N GLU A 193 -10.62 -7.30 4.21
CA GLU A 193 -10.76 -6.06 4.99
C GLU A 193 -10.38 -6.26 6.46
N GLU A 194 -10.73 -7.39 7.05
CA GLU A 194 -10.49 -7.66 8.47
C GLU A 194 -8.99 -7.77 8.77
N GLU A 195 -8.25 -8.55 7.97
CA GLU A 195 -6.82 -8.71 8.15
C GLU A 195 -6.07 -7.39 7.93
N TRP A 196 -6.41 -6.64 6.87
CA TRP A 196 -5.82 -5.34 6.63
C TRP A 196 -6.12 -4.35 7.75
N ARG A 197 -7.35 -4.29 8.25
CA ARG A 197 -7.73 -3.41 9.36
C ARG A 197 -6.96 -3.74 10.63
N ASN A 198 -6.85 -5.02 10.96
CA ASN A 198 -6.07 -5.47 12.11
C ASN A 198 -4.60 -5.09 11.99
N GLU A 199 -4.04 -5.22 10.79
CA GLU A 199 -2.65 -4.86 10.52
C GLU A 199 -2.42 -3.35 10.60
N LEU A 200 -3.29 -2.54 10.01
CA LEU A 200 -3.20 -1.09 10.06
C LEU A 200 -3.35 -0.56 11.51
N ASP A 201 -4.25 -1.13 12.30
CA ASP A 201 -4.37 -0.83 13.72
C ASP A 201 -3.04 -1.11 14.46
N TRP A 202 -2.45 -2.28 14.22
CA TRP A 202 -1.18 -2.66 14.85
C TRP A 202 -0.04 -1.73 14.43
N LEU A 203 0.04 -1.38 13.15
CA LEU A 203 1.05 -0.46 12.63
C LEU A 203 0.93 0.93 13.27
N ALA A 204 -0.30 1.48 13.33
CA ALA A 204 -0.55 2.77 13.96
C ALA A 204 -0.19 2.75 15.46
N LEU A 205 -0.57 1.70 16.17
CA LEU A 205 -0.21 1.49 17.59
C LEU A 205 1.31 1.42 17.81
N ASN A 206 2.08 0.99 16.82
CA ASN A 206 3.53 0.89 16.88
C ASN A 206 4.26 2.05 16.17
N GLY A 207 3.56 3.11 15.83
CA GLY A 207 4.14 4.35 15.33
C GLY A 207 4.54 4.35 13.85
N VAL A 208 4.13 3.35 13.07
CA VAL A 208 4.36 3.32 11.62
C VAL A 208 3.41 4.30 10.95
N ASN A 209 3.95 5.22 10.15
CA ASN A 209 3.19 6.27 9.47
C ASN A 209 3.23 6.20 7.94
N VAL A 210 4.00 5.26 7.38
CA VAL A 210 4.07 5.01 5.94
C VAL A 210 4.03 3.51 5.69
N VAL A 211 3.10 3.07 4.86
CA VAL A 211 2.91 1.66 4.51
C VAL A 211 2.94 1.50 3.00
N LEU A 212 3.64 0.48 2.50
CA LEU A 212 3.50 0.08 1.11
C LEU A 212 2.22 -0.72 0.95
N ASP A 213 1.22 -0.13 0.29
CA ASP A 213 0.02 -0.84 -0.16
C ASP A 213 0.09 -1.05 -1.67
N ALA A 214 0.18 -2.31 -2.08
CA ALA A 214 0.13 -2.71 -3.48
C ALA A 214 -1.22 -3.38 -3.84
N THR A 215 -2.23 -3.24 -2.98
CA THR A 215 -3.58 -3.77 -3.23
C THR A 215 -4.17 -3.15 -4.50
N ALA A 216 -4.75 -3.97 -5.35
CA ALA A 216 -5.34 -3.60 -6.64
C ALA A 216 -4.35 -3.14 -7.74
N GLN A 217 -3.05 -3.36 -7.60
CA GLN A 217 -2.11 -3.12 -8.71
C GLN A 217 -2.44 -3.95 -9.96
N GLU A 218 -2.99 -5.14 -9.80
CA GLU A 218 -3.48 -5.97 -10.91
C GLU A 218 -4.58 -5.29 -11.72
N GLU A 219 -5.44 -4.48 -11.11
CA GLU A 219 -6.44 -3.68 -11.82
C GLU A 219 -5.79 -2.53 -12.60
N VAL A 220 -4.76 -1.91 -12.06
CA VAL A 220 -3.96 -0.90 -12.78
C VAL A 220 -3.31 -1.54 -14.01
N TRP A 221 -2.69 -2.71 -13.86
CA TRP A 221 -2.14 -3.48 -14.98
C TRP A 221 -3.20 -3.86 -16.00
N ARG A 222 -4.37 -4.32 -15.56
CA ARG A 222 -5.47 -4.68 -16.44
C ARG A 222 -5.90 -3.48 -17.28
N ARG A 223 -6.10 -2.32 -16.71
CA ARG A 223 -6.46 -1.10 -17.43
C ARG A 223 -5.39 -0.69 -18.42
N PHE A 224 -4.15 -0.61 -17.97
CA PHE A 224 -3.02 -0.23 -18.80
C PHE A 224 -2.85 -1.15 -20.01
N LEU A 225 -2.85 -2.46 -19.81
CA LEU A 225 -2.72 -3.42 -20.91
C LEU A 225 -3.92 -3.39 -21.87
N THR A 226 -5.14 -3.17 -21.35
CA THR A 226 -6.33 -3.01 -22.18
C THR A 226 -6.24 -1.77 -23.07
N GLU A 227 -5.74 -0.66 -22.55
CA GLU A 227 -5.49 0.57 -23.34
C GLU A 227 -4.46 0.34 -24.44
N LEU A 228 -3.46 -0.50 -24.19
CA LEU A 228 -2.51 -0.95 -25.21
C LEU A 228 -3.09 -1.92 -26.23
N GLY A 229 -4.36 -2.34 -26.07
CA GLY A 229 -5.10 -3.19 -27.01
C GLY A 229 -4.98 -4.69 -26.75
N TYR A 230 -4.52 -5.11 -25.59
CA TYR A 230 -4.58 -6.49 -25.18
C TYR A 230 -6.02 -6.91 -24.87
N THR A 231 -6.38 -8.12 -25.25
CA THR A 231 -7.68 -8.70 -24.89
C THR A 231 -7.75 -9.03 -23.42
N HIS A 232 -8.95 -9.13 -22.87
CA HIS A 232 -9.16 -9.52 -21.49
C HIS A 232 -8.47 -10.85 -21.13
N GLN A 233 -8.55 -11.84 -22.02
CA GLN A 233 -7.89 -13.13 -21.80
C GLN A 233 -6.37 -13.00 -21.77
N GLU A 234 -5.77 -12.25 -22.69
CA GLU A 234 -4.33 -12.03 -22.70
C GLU A 234 -3.84 -11.31 -21.42
N VAL A 235 -4.63 -10.37 -20.91
CA VAL A 235 -4.34 -9.70 -19.64
C VAL A 235 -4.37 -10.69 -18.48
N LYS A 236 -5.39 -11.54 -18.41
CA LYS A 236 -5.50 -12.57 -17.37
C LYS A 236 -4.37 -13.59 -17.42
N ASP A 237 -3.96 -13.98 -18.61
CA ASP A 237 -2.86 -14.93 -18.82
C ASP A 237 -1.51 -14.31 -18.45
N PHE A 238 -1.38 -13.00 -18.54
CA PHE A 238 -0.16 -12.26 -18.18
C PHE A 238 -0.05 -12.01 -16.67
N ILE A 239 -1.17 -11.68 -16.01
CA ILE A 239 -1.18 -11.34 -14.59
C ILE A 239 -0.97 -12.60 -13.75
N ALA A 240 0.04 -12.58 -12.90
CA ALA A 240 0.29 -13.66 -11.96
C ALA A 240 -0.81 -13.80 -10.91
N GLY A 241 -0.91 -14.95 -10.27
CA GLY A 241 -1.79 -15.14 -9.11
C GLY A 241 -1.31 -14.37 -7.87
N PRO A 242 -2.18 -14.19 -6.86
CA PRO A 242 -1.92 -13.32 -5.71
C PRO A 242 -0.62 -13.62 -4.96
N ALA A 243 -0.30 -14.89 -4.78
CA ALA A 243 0.93 -15.30 -4.10
C ALA A 243 2.22 -15.07 -4.94
N TYR A 244 2.11 -14.51 -6.13
CA TYR A 244 3.24 -14.34 -7.07
C TYR A 244 3.38 -12.93 -7.62
N TYR A 245 2.53 -11.97 -7.24
CA TYR A 245 2.56 -10.59 -7.73
C TYR A 245 3.93 -9.93 -7.55
N ALA A 246 4.53 -10.08 -6.38
CA ALA A 246 5.81 -9.46 -6.07
C ALA A 246 6.88 -9.80 -7.13
N TRP A 247 6.94 -11.05 -7.53
CA TRP A 247 7.92 -11.50 -8.52
C TRP A 247 7.53 -11.11 -9.94
N ALA A 248 6.24 -11.04 -10.24
CA ALA A 248 5.76 -10.51 -11.52
C ALA A 248 6.09 -9.02 -11.66
N TYR A 249 5.88 -8.21 -10.63
CA TYR A 249 6.22 -6.78 -10.62
C TYR A 249 7.71 -6.52 -10.70
N MET A 250 8.54 -7.43 -10.20
CA MET A 250 9.98 -7.39 -10.35
C MET A 250 10.46 -7.97 -11.70
N ALA A 251 9.55 -8.32 -12.62
CA ALA A 251 9.83 -8.93 -13.91
C ALA A 251 10.55 -10.30 -13.83
N ASN A 252 10.42 -11.01 -12.73
CA ASN A 252 11.05 -12.33 -12.56
C ASN A 252 10.20 -13.48 -13.14
N LEU A 253 8.88 -13.26 -13.25
CA LEU A 253 7.94 -14.23 -13.83
C LEU A 253 6.71 -13.52 -14.41
N SER A 254 5.93 -14.23 -15.23
CA SER A 254 4.65 -13.78 -15.76
C SER A 254 3.66 -14.93 -15.78
N GLY A 255 2.37 -14.65 -15.57
CA GLY A 255 1.28 -15.60 -15.68
C GLY A 255 1.29 -16.79 -14.71
N TYR A 256 2.24 -16.81 -13.75
CA TYR A 256 2.35 -17.95 -12.83
C TYR A 256 1.30 -17.87 -11.72
N GLY A 257 0.67 -19.00 -11.42
CA GLY A 257 -0.34 -19.09 -10.37
C GLY A 257 -1.67 -18.41 -10.68
N GLY A 258 -1.85 -17.94 -11.91
CA GLY A 258 -3.09 -17.43 -12.44
C GLY A 258 -3.82 -18.47 -13.32
N PRO A 259 -4.87 -18.04 -14.08
CA PRO A 259 -5.48 -16.71 -14.02
C PRO A 259 -6.35 -16.51 -12.77
N VAL A 260 -6.52 -15.26 -12.37
CA VAL A 260 -7.47 -14.89 -11.31
C VAL A 260 -8.90 -14.84 -11.85
N HIS A 261 -9.91 -14.98 -10.99
CA HIS A 261 -11.30 -14.79 -11.34
C HIS A 261 -11.59 -13.33 -11.71
N ASP A 262 -12.58 -13.08 -12.56
CA ASP A 262 -12.89 -11.73 -13.04
C ASP A 262 -13.31 -10.78 -11.91
N THR A 263 -14.01 -11.27 -10.88
CA THR A 263 -14.41 -10.47 -9.71
C THR A 263 -13.22 -10.01 -8.89
N TRP A 264 -12.08 -10.69 -8.97
CA TRP A 264 -10.86 -10.34 -8.22
C TRP A 264 -10.45 -8.87 -8.43
N PHE A 265 -10.46 -8.39 -9.67
CA PHE A 265 -10.08 -7.02 -9.99
C PHE A 265 -10.98 -5.99 -9.29
N THR A 266 -12.30 -6.24 -9.28
CA THR A 266 -13.27 -5.36 -8.62
C THR A 266 -13.15 -5.42 -7.11
N GLU A 267 -13.09 -6.62 -6.55
CA GLU A 267 -12.99 -6.85 -5.10
C GLU A 267 -11.70 -6.24 -4.51
N ARG A 268 -10.57 -6.37 -5.23
CA ARG A 268 -9.32 -5.76 -4.82
C ARG A 268 -9.33 -4.24 -4.93
N THR A 269 -10.01 -3.68 -5.93
CA THR A 269 -10.20 -2.22 -6.04
C THR A 269 -11.04 -1.68 -4.88
N GLU A 270 -12.08 -2.40 -4.49
CA GLU A 270 -12.90 -2.03 -3.33
C GLU A 270 -12.11 -2.12 -2.03
N LEU A 271 -11.31 -3.17 -1.87
CA LEU A 271 -10.43 -3.32 -0.72
C LEU A 271 -9.40 -2.19 -0.63
N ALA A 272 -8.75 -1.84 -1.75
CA ALA A 272 -7.80 -0.72 -1.78
C ALA A 272 -8.42 0.61 -1.34
N ARG A 273 -9.68 0.86 -1.72
CA ARG A 273 -10.42 2.06 -1.26
C ARG A 273 -10.73 2.05 0.23
N LYS A 274 -10.91 0.86 0.81
CA LYS A 274 -11.16 0.71 2.25
C LYS A 274 -9.88 0.84 3.08
N ASN A 275 -8.73 0.50 2.50
CA ASN A 275 -7.43 0.65 3.13
C ASN A 275 -6.98 2.12 3.21
N GLN A 276 -7.49 2.97 2.31
CA GLN A 276 -7.22 4.40 2.26
C GLN A 276 -8.09 5.19 3.25
#